data_79273b5a2cb1898afd90b9fabd1049be
#
_entry.id   79273b5a2cb1898afd90b9fabd1049be
#
_cell.length_a   1.000
_cell.length_b   1.000
_cell.length_c   1.000
_cell.angle_alpha   90.00
_cell.angle_beta   90.00
_cell.angle_gamma   90.00
#
_symmetry.space_group_name_H-M   'P 1'
#
loop_
_entity.id
_entity.type
_entity.pdbx_description
1 polymer ?
#
loop_
_entity_poly.entity_id
_entity_poly.type
_entity_poly.pdbx_seq_one_letter_code
_entity_poly.pdbx_strand_id
1 'polypeptide(L)'
;MAGEERKNRTRSGGGSSGPGWEIIYTGFILIMLCFFIMLCTFASVEKSKVEHFVASFTRAVSVLPRGVKVRPGKQASLALSDVADEKGEMALIFQELQKAADELGLEEDLSFSFFRHGLMVSMSDTALFDLGVAEISQQAFPLLDKIGAIISNTSHLVRIEGHTDDLPIHTDRFPSNWELSTARAVNVLRYFLDIHEISAERLSAAGFGEFQPIVSNEGPELRSKNRRVEITFTLKKDGVAVNETQKGFSQK
;
A
#
# COMPACT_ATOMS: atom_id res chain seq x y z
N MET A 1 -26.34 -74.68 -77.98
CA MET A 1 -25.15 -73.98 -78.41
C MET A 1 -25.04 -72.75 -77.61
N ALA A 2 -23.95 -72.57 -76.95
CA ALA A 2 -23.67 -71.63 -75.86
C ALA A 2 -23.57 -70.20 -76.38
N GLY A 3 -24.11 -69.27 -75.65
CA GLY A 3 -23.89 -67.85 -75.79
C GLY A 3 -23.56 -67.21 -74.39
N GLU A 4 -22.29 -66.86 -74.21
CA GLU A 4 -21.74 -66.30 -72.99
C GLU A 4 -22.18 -64.82 -72.83
N GLU A 5 -22.86 -64.50 -71.75
CA GLU A 5 -23.12 -63.14 -71.27
C GLU A 5 -21.93 -62.63 -70.51
N ARG A 6 -21.26 -61.62 -71.02
CA ARG A 6 -20.21 -60.83 -70.30
C ARG A 6 -20.89 -59.78 -69.49
N LYS A 7 -20.78 -59.97 -68.17
CA LYS A 7 -21.24 -59.03 -67.14
C LYS A 7 -20.25 -57.95 -66.97
N ASN A 8 -20.55 -56.71 -67.38
CA ASN A 8 -19.74 -55.51 -67.26
C ASN A 8 -19.83 -54.97 -65.79
N ARG A 9 -18.76 -55.12 -65.05
CA ARG A 9 -18.65 -54.53 -63.69
C ARG A 9 -18.10 -53.15 -63.85
N THR A 10 -18.92 -52.09 -63.68
CA THR A 10 -18.52 -50.73 -63.46
C THR A 10 -17.99 -50.62 -62.05
N ARG A 11 -16.69 -50.35 -61.94
CA ARG A 11 -16.03 -49.92 -60.68
C ARG A 11 -16.35 -48.44 -60.43
N SER A 12 -17.20 -48.18 -59.45
CA SER A 12 -17.33 -46.88 -58.81
C SER A 12 -16.23 -46.79 -57.76
N GLY A 13 -15.15 -46.14 -58.09
CA GLY A 13 -14.08 -45.82 -57.17
C GLY A 13 -14.04 -44.31 -56.93
N GLY A 14 -14.82 -43.83 -55.98
CA GLY A 14 -14.74 -42.45 -55.46
C GLY A 14 -14.21 -42.43 -54.05
N GLY A 15 -12.93 -42.70 -53.87
CA GLY A 15 -12.25 -42.44 -52.62
C GLY A 15 -11.70 -41.01 -52.62
N SER A 16 -12.42 -40.04 -52.07
CA SER A 16 -11.83 -38.76 -51.75
C SER A 16 -11.04 -38.94 -50.44
N SER A 17 -9.76 -39.27 -50.58
CA SER A 17 -8.80 -39.12 -49.48
C SER A 17 -8.53 -37.64 -49.29
N GLY A 18 -9.38 -36.96 -48.52
CA GLY A 18 -9.05 -35.66 -47.99
C GLY A 18 -7.79 -35.78 -47.10
N PRO A 19 -6.86 -34.85 -47.18
CA PRO A 19 -5.62 -34.97 -46.46
C PRO A 19 -5.92 -34.92 -44.95
N GLY A 20 -5.67 -36.06 -44.27
CA GLY A 20 -5.94 -36.23 -42.83
C GLY A 20 -5.18 -35.21 -41.94
N TRP A 21 -4.22 -34.50 -42.52
CA TRP A 21 -3.49 -33.41 -41.85
C TRP A 21 -4.37 -32.15 -41.63
N GLU A 22 -5.33 -31.86 -42.47
CA GLU A 22 -6.25 -30.71 -42.31
C GLU A 22 -7.11 -30.89 -41.06
N ILE A 23 -7.54 -32.10 -40.75
CA ILE A 23 -8.34 -32.42 -39.55
C ILE A 23 -7.49 -32.22 -38.30
N ILE A 24 -6.19 -32.64 -38.34
CA ILE A 24 -5.26 -32.47 -37.23
C ILE A 24 -4.94 -30.98 -37.05
N TYR A 25 -4.74 -30.24 -38.13
CA TYR A 25 -4.44 -28.83 -38.10
C TYR A 25 -5.60 -28.00 -37.57
N THR A 26 -6.83 -28.23 -38.04
CA THR A 26 -8.02 -27.54 -37.55
C THR A 26 -8.30 -27.88 -36.10
N GLY A 27 -8.07 -29.12 -35.66
CA GLY A 27 -8.16 -29.53 -34.25
C GLY A 27 -7.16 -28.78 -33.38
N PHE A 28 -5.91 -28.64 -33.83
CA PHE A 28 -4.89 -27.89 -33.12
C PHE A 28 -5.24 -26.40 -32.98
N ILE A 29 -5.72 -25.78 -34.08
CA ILE A 29 -6.12 -24.36 -34.05
C ILE A 29 -7.31 -24.15 -33.10
N LEU A 30 -8.30 -25.06 -33.09
CA LEU A 30 -9.42 -24.98 -32.17
C LEU A 30 -9.00 -25.10 -30.71
N ILE A 31 -8.08 -26.01 -30.39
CA ILE A 31 -7.52 -26.13 -29.03
C ILE A 31 -6.78 -24.87 -28.63
N MET A 32 -5.94 -24.32 -29.52
CA MET A 32 -5.22 -23.06 -29.26
C MET A 32 -6.18 -21.89 -29.09
N LEU A 33 -7.25 -21.82 -29.91
CA LEU A 33 -8.28 -20.78 -29.76
C LEU A 33 -8.99 -20.88 -28.41
N CYS A 34 -9.42 -22.08 -28.01
CA CYS A 34 -10.03 -22.30 -26.70
C CYS A 34 -9.08 -21.94 -25.56
N PHE A 35 -7.80 -22.27 -25.70
CA PHE A 35 -6.77 -21.91 -24.71
C PHE A 35 -6.59 -20.38 -24.59
N PHE A 36 -6.53 -19.67 -25.73
CA PHE A 36 -6.46 -18.20 -25.71
C PHE A 36 -7.72 -17.54 -25.14
N ILE A 37 -8.91 -18.06 -25.47
CA ILE A 37 -10.16 -17.57 -24.87
C ILE A 37 -10.14 -17.80 -23.37
N MET A 38 -9.68 -18.97 -22.90
CA MET A 38 -9.53 -19.27 -21.49
C MET A 38 -8.52 -18.31 -20.81
N LEU A 39 -7.36 -18.07 -21.42
CA LEU A 39 -6.38 -17.11 -20.90
C LEU A 39 -6.95 -15.69 -20.87
N CYS A 40 -7.67 -15.25 -21.90
CA CYS A 40 -8.31 -13.93 -21.92
C CYS A 40 -9.39 -13.81 -20.82
N THR A 41 -10.12 -14.88 -20.55
CA THR A 41 -11.12 -14.92 -19.46
C THR A 41 -10.45 -14.81 -18.08
N PHE A 42 -9.27 -15.44 -17.88
CA PHE A 42 -8.49 -15.31 -16.66
C PHE A 42 -7.76 -13.97 -16.57
N ALA A 43 -7.29 -13.40 -17.68
CA ALA A 43 -6.62 -12.11 -17.72
C ALA A 43 -7.57 -10.93 -17.41
N SER A 44 -8.85 -11.08 -17.70
CA SER A 44 -9.89 -10.13 -17.31
C SER A 44 -10.52 -10.49 -15.95
N VAL A 45 -9.70 -10.86 -14.95
CA VAL A 45 -10.15 -10.81 -13.57
C VAL A 45 -10.34 -9.33 -13.25
N GLU A 46 -11.53 -8.84 -13.57
CA GLU A 46 -11.95 -7.47 -13.29
C GLU A 46 -11.65 -7.16 -11.83
N LYS A 47 -10.95 -6.07 -11.59
CA LYS A 47 -10.71 -5.53 -10.24
C LYS A 47 -12.00 -5.51 -9.41
N SER A 48 -13.16 -5.33 -10.06
CA SER A 48 -14.48 -5.38 -9.42
C SER A 48 -14.83 -6.73 -8.78
N LYS A 49 -14.44 -7.87 -9.37
CA LYS A 49 -14.70 -9.20 -8.78
C LYS A 49 -13.82 -9.49 -7.57
N VAL A 50 -12.57 -9.01 -7.59
CA VAL A 50 -11.68 -9.09 -6.42
C VAL A 50 -12.20 -8.17 -5.32
N GLU A 51 -12.66 -6.97 -5.63
CA GLU A 51 -13.27 -6.06 -4.67
C GLU A 51 -14.56 -6.63 -4.07
N HIS A 52 -15.43 -7.22 -4.87
CA HIS A 52 -16.62 -7.92 -4.38
C HIS A 52 -16.30 -9.16 -3.54
N PHE A 53 -15.26 -9.91 -3.89
CA PHE A 53 -14.80 -11.06 -3.09
C PHE A 53 -14.23 -10.60 -1.76
N VAL A 54 -13.35 -9.60 -1.78
CA VAL A 54 -12.77 -8.99 -0.56
C VAL A 54 -13.87 -8.39 0.31
N ALA A 55 -14.83 -7.66 -0.25
CA ALA A 55 -15.96 -7.11 0.48
C ALA A 55 -16.87 -8.21 1.09
N SER A 56 -17.09 -9.31 0.38
CA SER A 56 -17.86 -10.45 0.89
C SER A 56 -17.11 -11.23 1.97
N PHE A 57 -15.80 -11.40 1.81
CA PHE A 57 -14.93 -12.04 2.80
C PHE A 57 -14.80 -11.20 4.08
N THR A 58 -14.62 -9.89 3.94
CA THR A 58 -14.58 -8.96 5.08
C THR A 58 -15.91 -8.96 5.83
N ARG A 59 -17.03 -9.07 5.12
CA ARG A 59 -18.36 -9.18 5.73
C ARG A 59 -18.57 -10.53 6.44
N ALA A 60 -18.01 -11.61 5.93
CA ALA A 60 -18.08 -12.95 6.54
C ALA A 60 -17.17 -13.07 7.79
N VAL A 61 -16.00 -12.41 7.79
CA VAL A 61 -15.06 -12.42 8.93
C VAL A 61 -15.49 -11.46 10.04
N SER A 62 -16.26 -10.41 9.73
CA SER A 62 -16.81 -9.49 10.76
C SER A 62 -18.00 -10.07 11.56
N VAL A 63 -18.40 -11.29 11.28
CA VAL A 63 -19.50 -12.01 12.00
C VAL A 63 -18.97 -12.90 13.14
N LEU A 64 -17.73 -12.77 13.63
CA LEU A 64 -17.25 -13.46 14.84
C LEU A 64 -17.34 -12.54 16.08
N PRO A 65 -17.60 -13.07 17.26
CA PRO A 65 -18.76 -12.75 18.09
C PRO A 65 -18.49 -11.63 19.10
N ARG A 66 -18.99 -10.44 18.84
CA ARG A 66 -19.48 -9.55 19.92
C ARG A 66 -20.67 -8.78 19.36
N GLY A 67 -21.87 -9.29 19.74
CA GLY A 67 -23.17 -8.90 19.20
C GLY A 67 -23.43 -7.40 19.19
N VAL A 68 -23.34 -6.84 18.00
CA VAL A 68 -24.06 -5.62 17.66
C VAL A 68 -24.92 -5.93 16.45
N LYS A 69 -26.22 -6.05 16.66
CA LYS A 69 -27.23 -6.15 15.60
C LYS A 69 -27.27 -4.81 14.88
N VAL A 70 -26.59 -4.71 13.74
CA VAL A 70 -26.74 -3.57 12.82
C VAL A 70 -28.00 -3.78 11.99
N ARG A 71 -29.04 -2.97 12.22
CA ARG A 71 -30.21 -2.88 11.34
C ARG A 71 -29.76 -2.26 10.01
N PRO A 72 -30.15 -2.81 8.85
CA PRO A 72 -29.89 -2.18 7.55
C PRO A 72 -30.81 -0.96 7.39
N GLY A 73 -30.28 0.20 7.61
CA GLY A 73 -30.91 1.50 7.40
C GLY A 73 -29.99 2.44 6.63
N LYS A 74 -30.51 3.56 6.15
CA LYS A 74 -29.84 4.60 5.34
C LYS A 74 -28.43 5.02 5.81
N GLN A 75 -28.06 4.72 7.06
CA GLN A 75 -26.73 4.98 7.62
C GLN A 75 -25.62 4.06 7.06
N ALA A 76 -25.97 2.87 6.54
CA ALA A 76 -24.96 1.98 5.95
C ALA A 76 -24.47 2.47 4.58
N SER A 77 -25.29 3.21 3.83
CA SER A 77 -24.91 3.78 2.54
C SER A 77 -24.02 5.01 2.68
N LEU A 78 -24.25 5.84 3.72
CA LEU A 78 -23.39 6.97 4.05
C LEU A 78 -22.00 6.51 4.52
N ALA A 79 -21.92 5.48 5.38
CA ALA A 79 -20.66 4.93 5.83
C ALA A 79 -19.83 4.26 4.71
N LEU A 80 -20.49 3.78 3.63
CA LEU A 80 -19.77 3.22 2.47
C LEU A 80 -19.27 4.31 1.52
N SER A 81 -19.98 5.43 1.39
CA SER A 81 -19.51 6.58 0.61
C SER A 81 -18.32 7.25 1.29
N ASP A 82 -18.37 7.43 2.60
CA ASP A 82 -17.29 8.05 3.38
C ASP A 82 -15.99 7.21 3.29
N VAL A 83 -16.08 5.87 3.37
CA VAL A 83 -14.92 4.98 3.21
C VAL A 83 -14.36 4.99 1.77
N ALA A 84 -15.20 5.23 0.76
CA ALA A 84 -14.74 5.34 -0.63
C ALA A 84 -14.04 6.68 -0.88
N ASP A 85 -14.57 7.78 -0.33
CA ASP A 85 -13.97 9.12 -0.41
C ASP A 85 -12.66 9.18 0.39
N GLU A 86 -12.62 8.59 1.59
CA GLU A 86 -11.41 8.49 2.42
C GLU A 86 -10.25 7.79 1.71
N LYS A 87 -10.53 6.68 1.02
CA LYS A 87 -9.51 5.97 0.23
C LYS A 87 -9.07 6.76 -1.00
N GLY A 88 -9.98 7.52 -1.59
CA GLY A 88 -9.69 8.41 -2.71
C GLY A 88 -8.73 9.53 -2.29
N GLU A 89 -8.95 10.15 -1.13
CA GLU A 89 -8.10 11.22 -0.61
C GLU A 89 -6.69 10.71 -0.27
N MET A 90 -6.55 9.55 0.38
CA MET A 90 -5.25 8.94 0.65
C MET A 90 -4.50 8.56 -0.63
N ALA A 91 -5.22 8.15 -1.68
CA ALA A 91 -4.61 7.86 -2.98
C ALA A 91 -4.09 9.13 -3.66
N LEU A 92 -4.77 10.25 -3.53
CA LEU A 92 -4.29 11.54 -4.04
C LEU A 92 -3.04 12.01 -3.29
N ILE A 93 -3.04 11.94 -1.96
CA ILE A 93 -1.87 12.25 -1.13
C ILE A 93 -0.67 11.40 -1.57
N PHE A 94 -0.88 10.10 -1.75
CA PHE A 94 0.17 9.19 -2.23
C PHE A 94 0.72 9.60 -3.59
N GLN A 95 -0.15 9.93 -4.55
CA GLN A 95 0.29 10.37 -5.89
C GLN A 95 1.10 11.67 -5.84
N GLU A 96 0.68 12.63 -5.02
CA GLU A 96 1.40 13.89 -4.83
C GLU A 96 2.77 13.67 -4.19
N LEU A 97 2.85 12.82 -3.16
CA LEU A 97 4.10 12.48 -2.49
C LEU A 97 5.05 11.70 -3.40
N GLN A 98 4.52 10.74 -4.18
CA GLN A 98 5.31 10.00 -5.15
C GLN A 98 5.88 10.94 -6.22
N LYS A 99 5.05 11.82 -6.77
CA LYS A 99 5.51 12.83 -7.73
C LYS A 99 6.60 13.75 -7.13
N ALA A 100 6.45 14.15 -5.88
CA ALA A 100 7.45 14.95 -5.18
C ALA A 100 8.77 14.19 -5.01
N ALA A 101 8.73 12.89 -4.70
CA ALA A 101 9.90 12.03 -4.63
C ALA A 101 10.62 11.94 -5.98
N ASP A 102 9.87 11.69 -7.06
CA ASP A 102 10.38 11.59 -8.44
C ASP A 102 11.04 12.93 -8.87
N GLU A 103 10.39 14.07 -8.59
CA GLU A 103 10.92 15.41 -8.91
C GLU A 103 12.24 15.74 -8.17
N LEU A 104 12.44 15.18 -6.99
CA LEU A 104 13.61 15.42 -6.15
C LEU A 104 14.68 14.34 -6.26
N GLY A 105 14.41 13.24 -6.99
CA GLY A 105 15.32 12.10 -7.13
C GLY A 105 15.52 11.32 -5.83
N LEU A 106 14.47 11.23 -4.99
CA LEU A 106 14.49 10.62 -3.65
C LEU A 106 13.63 9.34 -3.58
N GLU A 107 13.40 8.67 -4.72
CA GLU A 107 12.54 7.47 -4.79
C GLU A 107 13.07 6.33 -3.91
N GLU A 108 14.41 6.21 -3.78
CA GLU A 108 15.04 5.18 -2.97
C GLU A 108 14.99 5.49 -1.47
N ASP A 109 14.84 6.76 -1.10
CA ASP A 109 14.81 7.24 0.28
C ASP A 109 13.41 7.25 0.89
N LEU A 110 12.36 7.13 0.05
CA LEU A 110 10.98 7.14 0.50
C LEU A 110 10.33 5.78 0.28
N SER A 111 9.58 5.34 1.27
CA SER A 111 8.69 4.18 1.14
C SER A 111 7.31 4.51 1.67
N PHE A 112 6.29 3.88 1.08
CA PHE A 112 4.88 4.16 1.36
C PHE A 112 4.17 2.90 1.82
N SER A 113 3.35 3.01 2.86
CA SER A 113 2.55 1.91 3.37
C SER A 113 1.12 2.37 3.65
N PHE A 114 0.14 1.70 3.03
CA PHE A 114 -1.27 1.92 3.31
C PHE A 114 -1.74 1.03 4.45
N PHE A 115 -2.48 1.59 5.37
CA PHE A 115 -3.16 0.84 6.41
C PHE A 115 -4.64 1.22 6.45
N ARG A 116 -5.41 0.59 7.34
CA ARG A 116 -6.88 0.65 7.31
C ARG A 116 -7.45 2.07 7.32
N HIS A 117 -6.79 3.02 7.99
CA HIS A 117 -7.31 4.37 8.21
C HIS A 117 -6.27 5.45 7.89
N GLY A 118 -5.32 5.18 6.97
CA GLY A 118 -4.33 6.17 6.64
C GLY A 118 -3.22 5.70 5.71
N LEU A 119 -2.27 6.60 5.54
CA LEU A 119 -1.04 6.43 4.75
C LEU A 119 0.16 6.74 5.64
N MET A 120 1.16 5.90 5.60
CA MET A 120 2.46 6.12 6.22
C MET A 120 3.52 6.34 5.14
N VAL A 121 4.30 7.36 5.33
CA VAL A 121 5.49 7.69 4.52
C VAL A 121 6.70 7.50 5.41
N SER A 122 7.57 6.57 5.06
CA SER A 122 8.83 6.35 5.75
C SER A 122 9.96 6.94 4.91
N MET A 123 10.80 7.74 5.55
CA MET A 123 11.95 8.44 4.94
C MET A 123 13.23 7.99 5.63
N SER A 124 14.29 7.75 4.85
CA SER A 124 15.60 7.45 5.42
C SER A 124 16.10 8.62 6.27
N ASP A 125 16.85 8.35 7.34
CA ASP A 125 17.43 9.41 8.17
C ASP A 125 18.45 10.24 7.38
N THR A 126 19.15 9.63 6.44
CA THR A 126 20.15 10.30 5.58
C THR A 126 19.54 11.34 4.64
N ALA A 127 18.26 11.17 4.26
CA ALA A 127 17.54 12.18 3.48
C ALA A 127 17.17 13.43 4.31
N LEU A 128 17.09 13.28 5.63
CA LEU A 128 16.60 14.33 6.52
C LEU A 128 17.68 14.94 7.44
N PHE A 129 18.65 14.14 7.87
CA PHE A 129 19.61 14.51 8.92
C PHE A 129 21.02 14.05 8.60
N ASP A 130 22.00 14.73 9.19
CA ASP A 130 23.36 14.23 9.26
C ASP A 130 23.50 13.15 10.34
N LEU A 131 24.59 12.38 10.28
CA LEU A 131 24.82 11.25 11.18
C LEU A 131 24.91 11.71 12.66
N GLY A 132 24.10 11.09 13.52
CA GLY A 132 24.09 11.39 14.95
C GLY A 132 23.52 12.77 15.32
N VAL A 133 22.92 13.47 14.38
CA VAL A 133 22.37 14.83 14.54
C VAL A 133 20.84 14.77 14.42
N ALA A 134 20.17 15.71 15.05
CA ALA A 134 18.72 15.87 14.95
C ALA A 134 18.30 17.14 14.23
N GLU A 135 19.23 18.00 13.84
CA GLU A 135 18.98 19.18 13.01
C GLU A 135 18.68 18.75 11.58
N ILE A 136 17.60 19.31 11.03
CA ILE A 136 17.19 19.04 9.64
C ILE A 136 18.25 19.60 8.69
N SER A 137 18.72 18.77 7.76
CA SER A 137 19.71 19.19 6.75
C SER A 137 19.07 20.14 5.74
N GLN A 138 19.88 21.03 5.15
CA GLN A 138 19.38 21.95 4.12
C GLN A 138 18.82 21.23 2.88
N GLN A 139 19.34 20.04 2.60
CA GLN A 139 18.89 19.21 1.48
C GLN A 139 17.50 18.62 1.70
N ALA A 140 17.05 18.51 2.95
CA ALA A 140 15.74 17.98 3.30
C ALA A 140 14.59 18.97 3.13
N PHE A 141 14.88 20.28 3.12
CA PHE A 141 13.82 21.30 3.07
C PHE A 141 12.89 21.17 1.85
N PRO A 142 13.36 20.96 0.61
CA PRO A 142 12.46 20.83 -0.52
C PRO A 142 11.47 19.66 -0.38
N LEU A 143 11.90 18.55 0.23
CA LEU A 143 11.02 17.41 0.51
C LEU A 143 10.00 17.73 1.60
N LEU A 144 10.45 18.31 2.70
CA LEU A 144 9.59 18.70 3.82
C LEU A 144 8.60 19.79 3.43
N ASP A 145 8.98 20.72 2.55
CA ASP A 145 8.06 21.73 2.00
C ASP A 145 6.94 21.10 1.18
N LYS A 146 7.25 20.12 0.34
CA LYS A 146 6.23 19.38 -0.42
C LYS A 146 5.28 18.64 0.52
N ILE A 147 5.81 17.94 1.52
CA ILE A 147 5.01 17.22 2.53
C ILE A 147 4.15 18.22 3.34
N GLY A 148 4.73 19.33 3.80
CA GLY A 148 4.04 20.37 4.54
C GLY A 148 2.90 21.00 3.75
N ALA A 149 3.10 21.27 2.46
CA ALA A 149 2.04 21.76 1.57
C ALA A 149 0.87 20.76 1.47
N ILE A 150 1.18 19.46 1.34
CA ILE A 150 0.14 18.41 1.31
C ILE A 150 -0.62 18.37 2.65
N ILE A 151 0.08 18.42 3.79
CA ILE A 151 -0.54 18.44 5.11
C ILE A 151 -1.44 19.67 5.27
N SER A 152 -1.01 20.85 4.80
CA SER A 152 -1.78 22.10 4.88
C SER A 152 -3.08 22.04 4.06
N ASN A 153 -3.06 21.35 2.93
CA ASN A 153 -4.22 21.18 2.03
C ASN A 153 -5.20 20.09 2.49
N THR A 154 -4.89 19.37 3.55
CA THR A 154 -5.73 18.29 4.08
C THR A 154 -6.16 18.58 5.52
N SER A 155 -7.17 17.85 6.01
CA SER A 155 -7.64 17.96 7.40
C SER A 155 -7.15 16.82 8.30
N HIS A 156 -6.28 15.95 7.78
CA HIS A 156 -5.81 14.75 8.47
C HIS A 156 -4.98 15.05 9.72
N LEU A 157 -5.01 14.11 10.67
CA LEU A 157 -4.07 14.08 11.77
C LEU A 157 -2.74 13.52 11.27
N VAL A 158 -1.66 14.13 11.69
CA VAL A 158 -0.31 13.72 11.28
C VAL A 158 0.50 13.36 12.51
N ARG A 159 1.07 12.16 12.48
CA ARG A 159 1.97 11.66 13.49
C ARG A 159 3.35 11.46 12.90
N ILE A 160 4.36 11.97 13.58
CA ILE A 160 5.75 11.89 13.17
C ILE A 160 6.49 10.99 14.17
N GLU A 161 7.12 9.93 13.67
CA GLU A 161 7.77 8.92 14.48
C GLU A 161 9.23 8.78 14.08
N GLY A 162 10.14 8.89 15.07
CA GLY A 162 11.59 8.75 14.85
C GLY A 162 12.08 7.38 15.30
N HIS A 163 12.94 6.76 14.49
CA HIS A 163 13.55 5.46 14.75
C HIS A 163 15.05 5.50 14.52
N THR A 164 15.80 4.69 15.25
CA THR A 164 17.23 4.49 15.08
C THR A 164 17.54 3.02 14.77
N ASP A 165 18.78 2.74 14.45
CA ASP A 165 19.33 1.39 14.52
C ASP A 165 19.72 1.03 15.96
N ASP A 166 20.32 -0.15 16.15
CA ASP A 166 20.76 -0.69 17.44
C ASP A 166 22.16 -0.20 17.87
N LEU A 167 22.81 0.66 17.08
CA LEU A 167 24.09 1.24 17.51
C LEU A 167 23.83 2.28 18.61
N PRO A 168 24.43 2.11 19.78
CA PRO A 168 24.19 3.04 20.88
C PRO A 168 24.81 4.39 20.57
N ILE A 169 24.03 5.46 20.79
CA ILE A 169 24.56 6.83 20.83
C ILE A 169 24.73 7.24 22.29
N HIS A 170 25.82 7.95 22.57
CA HIS A 170 26.04 8.56 23.89
C HIS A 170 26.80 9.86 23.70
N THR A 171 26.09 10.97 23.70
CA THR A 171 26.63 12.31 23.60
C THR A 171 26.04 13.19 24.70
N ASP A 172 26.65 14.35 24.97
CA ASP A 172 26.11 15.30 25.96
C ASP A 172 24.67 15.75 25.61
N ARG A 173 24.33 15.75 24.33
CA ARG A 173 23.01 16.15 23.83
C ARG A 173 22.02 15.00 23.75
N PHE A 174 22.50 13.83 23.39
CA PHE A 174 21.67 12.62 23.22
C PHE A 174 22.27 11.47 24.03
N PRO A 175 21.80 11.30 25.28
CA PRO A 175 22.27 10.22 26.15
C PRO A 175 21.96 8.82 25.63
N SER A 176 20.89 8.67 24.83
CA SER A 176 20.50 7.40 24.21
C SER A 176 19.77 7.59 22.88
N ASN A 177 19.48 6.49 22.21
CA ASN A 177 18.69 6.46 20.99
C ASN A 177 17.24 6.98 21.18
N TRP A 178 16.72 6.97 22.40
CA TRP A 178 15.43 7.56 22.72
C TRP A 178 15.41 9.07 22.52
N GLU A 179 16.39 9.76 23.07
CA GLU A 179 16.49 11.23 22.97
C GLU A 179 16.74 11.65 21.51
N LEU A 180 17.65 10.95 20.79
CA LEU A 180 17.93 11.25 19.39
C LEU A 180 16.69 11.09 18.52
N SER A 181 15.99 9.94 18.60
CA SER A 181 14.82 9.67 17.79
C SER A 181 13.67 10.64 18.10
N THR A 182 13.46 10.95 19.38
CA THR A 182 12.46 11.92 19.80
C THR A 182 12.78 13.33 19.30
N ALA A 183 14.03 13.76 19.43
CA ALA A 183 14.46 15.08 18.95
C ALA A 183 14.27 15.23 17.43
N ARG A 184 14.58 14.19 16.66
CA ARG A 184 14.36 14.17 15.20
C ARG A 184 12.88 14.33 14.87
N ALA A 185 12.01 13.55 15.49
CA ALA A 185 10.57 13.65 15.28
C ALA A 185 10.01 15.03 15.65
N VAL A 186 10.47 15.60 16.78
CA VAL A 186 10.07 16.94 17.25
C VAL A 186 10.56 18.04 16.31
N ASN A 187 11.78 17.93 15.76
CA ASN A 187 12.30 18.94 14.84
C ASN A 187 11.54 18.96 13.50
N VAL A 188 11.17 17.81 12.98
CA VAL A 188 10.28 17.73 11.80
C VAL A 188 8.89 18.30 12.11
N LEU A 189 8.33 17.99 13.29
CA LEU A 189 7.06 18.57 13.73
C LEU A 189 7.14 20.10 13.81
N ARG A 190 8.19 20.64 14.44
CA ARG A 190 8.39 22.10 14.53
C ARG A 190 8.51 22.74 13.17
N TYR A 191 9.21 22.10 12.23
CA TYR A 191 9.28 22.60 10.86
C TYR A 191 7.91 22.80 10.25
N PHE A 192 6.99 21.83 10.40
CA PHE A 192 5.63 21.96 9.91
C PHE A 192 4.80 23.02 10.65
N LEU A 193 5.01 23.18 11.95
CA LEU A 193 4.35 24.24 12.73
C LEU A 193 4.80 25.63 12.29
N ASP A 194 6.13 25.83 12.19
CA ASP A 194 6.72 27.17 12.07
C ASP A 194 6.72 27.67 10.61
N ILE A 195 6.88 26.77 9.64
CA ILE A 195 7.00 27.12 8.22
C ILE A 195 5.67 26.99 7.48
N HIS A 196 4.89 25.96 7.79
CA HIS A 196 3.62 25.68 7.10
C HIS A 196 2.38 26.06 7.90
N GLU A 197 2.54 26.65 9.09
CA GLU A 197 1.46 27.11 9.97
C GLU A 197 0.37 26.05 10.22
N ILE A 198 0.78 24.76 10.26
CA ILE A 198 -0.13 23.64 10.48
C ILE A 198 -0.60 23.68 11.94
N SER A 199 -1.91 23.56 12.18
CA SER A 199 -2.46 23.55 13.53
C SER A 199 -1.83 22.50 14.42
N ALA A 200 -1.33 22.90 15.60
CA ALA A 200 -0.68 22.01 16.55
C ALA A 200 -1.56 20.85 17.01
N GLU A 201 -2.87 21.02 17.02
CA GLU A 201 -3.85 19.96 17.37
C GLU A 201 -3.83 18.78 16.40
N ARG A 202 -3.32 19.01 15.19
CA ARG A 202 -3.23 17.99 14.14
C ARG A 202 -1.93 17.23 14.17
N LEU A 203 -0.92 17.71 14.89
CA LEU A 203 0.43 17.17 14.87
C LEU A 203 0.75 16.44 16.17
N SER A 204 1.44 15.33 16.07
CA SER A 204 2.04 14.61 17.20
C SER A 204 3.39 14.05 16.82
N ALA A 205 4.31 13.99 17.80
CA ALA A 205 5.64 13.41 17.60
C ALA A 205 5.93 12.34 18.65
N ALA A 206 6.63 11.27 18.25
CA ALA A 206 7.11 10.23 19.13
C ALA A 206 8.49 9.72 18.70
N GLY A 207 9.33 9.31 19.64
CA GLY A 207 10.57 8.61 19.35
C GLY A 207 10.49 7.20 19.89
N PHE A 208 11.01 6.22 19.14
CA PHE A 208 11.00 4.81 19.51
C PHE A 208 12.40 4.22 19.70
N GLY A 209 13.45 5.02 19.45
CA GLY A 209 14.82 4.50 19.48
C GLY A 209 14.97 3.31 18.55
N GLU A 210 15.68 2.29 19.02
CA GLU A 210 15.98 1.03 18.32
C GLU A 210 14.89 -0.06 18.49
N PHE A 211 13.83 0.22 19.25
CA PHE A 211 12.91 -0.82 19.73
C PHE A 211 11.78 -1.18 18.75
N GLN A 212 11.72 -0.52 17.60
CA GLN A 212 10.80 -0.86 16.52
C GLN A 212 11.52 -1.01 15.18
N PRO A 213 12.40 -2.02 15.03
CA PRO A 213 13.10 -2.26 13.78
C PRO A 213 12.15 -2.86 12.75
N ILE A 214 12.30 -2.44 11.48
CA ILE A 214 11.56 -3.03 10.34
C ILE A 214 12.31 -4.21 9.71
N VAL A 215 13.63 -4.26 9.90
CA VAL A 215 14.51 -5.35 9.48
C VAL A 215 15.49 -5.69 10.61
N SER A 216 16.17 -6.84 10.52
CA SER A 216 17.23 -7.17 11.47
C SER A 216 18.37 -6.14 11.40
N ASN A 217 19.06 -5.90 12.52
CA ASN A 217 20.19 -4.96 12.59
C ASN A 217 21.52 -5.60 12.16
N GLU A 218 21.50 -6.63 11.30
CA GLU A 218 22.66 -7.36 10.84
C GLU A 218 23.36 -6.64 9.69
N GLY A 219 24.36 -5.86 10.02
CA GLY A 219 25.15 -5.12 9.03
C GLY A 219 24.64 -3.71 8.73
N PRO A 220 25.50 -2.88 8.12
CA PRO A 220 25.24 -1.45 7.93
C PRO A 220 24.06 -1.17 6.97
N GLU A 221 23.87 -2.02 5.95
CA GLU A 221 22.79 -1.85 4.97
C GLU A 221 21.39 -2.08 5.59
N LEU A 222 21.26 -3.05 6.50
CA LEU A 222 20.00 -3.29 7.18
C LEU A 222 19.75 -2.25 8.27
N ARG A 223 20.81 -1.83 8.99
CA ARG A 223 20.71 -0.74 9.97
C ARG A 223 20.24 0.56 9.34
N SER A 224 20.71 0.91 8.15
CA SER A 224 20.28 2.14 7.47
C SER A 224 18.77 2.17 7.22
N LYS A 225 18.12 1.02 6.98
CA LYS A 225 16.67 0.93 6.83
C LYS A 225 15.90 1.13 8.12
N ASN A 226 16.52 0.81 9.28
CA ASN A 226 15.93 1.04 10.59
C ASN A 226 16.03 2.51 11.00
N ARG A 227 17.08 3.24 10.59
CA ARG A 227 17.21 4.68 10.80
C ARG A 227 16.29 5.42 9.85
N ARG A 228 15.13 5.83 10.35
CA ARG A 228 14.09 6.47 9.56
C ARG A 228 13.22 7.42 10.38
N VAL A 229 12.50 8.26 9.66
CA VAL A 229 11.36 9.00 10.19
C VAL A 229 10.11 8.58 9.43
N GLU A 230 9.07 8.26 10.15
CA GLU A 230 7.76 7.92 9.60
C GLU A 230 6.78 9.07 9.83
N ILE A 231 6.07 9.46 8.76
CA ILE A 231 4.98 10.42 8.82
C ILE A 231 3.69 9.68 8.48
N THR A 232 2.82 9.57 9.45
CA THR A 232 1.54 8.87 9.34
C THR A 232 0.40 9.86 9.20
N PHE A 233 -0.29 9.82 8.08
CA PHE A 233 -1.54 10.54 7.82
C PHE A 233 -2.71 9.67 8.28
N THR A 234 -3.50 10.17 9.23
CA THR A 234 -4.66 9.45 9.76
C THR A 234 -5.92 10.29 9.57
N LEU A 235 -6.97 9.64 9.12
CA LEU A 235 -8.28 10.27 8.98
C LEU A 235 -8.78 10.81 10.31
N LYS A 236 -9.23 12.06 10.31
CA LYS A 236 -9.92 12.63 11.45
C LYS A 236 -11.33 12.04 11.51
N LYS A 237 -11.55 11.05 12.38
CA LYS A 237 -12.91 10.62 12.70
C LYS A 237 -13.60 11.73 13.48
N ASP A 238 -14.58 12.33 12.88
CA ASP A 238 -15.47 13.25 13.59
C ASP A 238 -16.10 12.50 14.78
N GLY A 239 -15.66 12.84 15.98
CA GLY A 239 -16.31 12.42 17.24
C GLY A 239 -15.70 11.28 18.04
N VAL A 240 -14.51 10.75 17.71
CA VAL A 240 -13.78 9.85 18.61
C VAL A 240 -12.54 10.56 19.13
N ALA A 241 -12.65 11.23 20.25
CA ALA A 241 -11.50 11.63 21.05
C ALA A 241 -10.64 10.39 21.31
N VAL A 242 -9.33 10.53 21.07
CA VAL A 242 -8.31 9.49 21.33
C VAL A 242 -8.24 9.25 22.86
N ASN A 243 -9.16 8.46 23.39
CA ASN A 243 -9.27 8.14 24.82
C ASN A 243 -9.33 6.62 25.10
N GLU A 244 -8.90 5.77 24.16
CA GLU A 244 -8.92 4.32 24.43
C GLU A 244 -7.59 3.72 24.92
N THR A 245 -6.51 4.49 25.06
CA THR A 245 -5.22 3.95 25.56
C THR A 245 -4.91 4.29 27.02
N GLN A 246 -5.80 4.97 27.75
CA GLN A 246 -5.54 5.33 29.17
C GLN A 246 -6.42 4.63 30.22
N LYS A 247 -7.19 3.61 29.87
CA LYS A 247 -7.97 2.86 30.87
C LYS A 247 -7.28 1.63 31.46
N GLY A 248 -5.97 1.45 31.23
CA GLY A 248 -5.22 0.29 31.73
C GLY A 248 -4.29 0.53 32.91
N PHE A 249 -4.09 1.76 33.37
CA PHE A 249 -3.08 2.08 34.41
C PHE A 249 -3.62 2.77 35.68
N SER A 250 -4.84 2.47 36.07
CA SER A 250 -5.32 2.93 37.38
C SER A 250 -6.05 1.81 38.10
N GLN A 251 -5.31 0.80 38.55
CA GLN A 251 -5.60 -0.02 39.74
C GLN A 251 -4.48 -1.03 39.96
N LYS A 252 -3.44 -0.63 40.69
CA LYS A 252 -2.80 -1.43 41.72
C LYS A 252 -1.94 -0.49 42.58
#